data_cccbedd2c975f8723bb6cfa5c90aed21
#
_entry.id   cccbedd2c975f8723bb6cfa5c90aed21
#
_cell.length_a   1.000
_cell.length_b   1.000
_cell.length_c   1.000
_cell.angle_alpha   90.00
_cell.angle_beta   90.00
_cell.angle_gamma   90.00
#
_symmetry.space_group_name_H-M   'P 1'
#
loop_
_entity.id
_entity.type
_entity.pdbx_description
1 polymer ?
#
loop_
_entity_poly.entity_id
_entity_poly.type
_entity_poly.pdbx_seq_one_letter_code
_entity_poly.pdbx_strand_id
1 'polypeptide(L)'
;MDFGTRLKNLRKQAGLTQQQLAIQLGITKSVVSFYELQERSPSPEVLIKLASIFHVSADYLLGLDTRETIDVSDLDEKDIQAVRTLVERLRAK
;
A
#
# COMPACT_ATOMS: atom_id res chain seq x y z
N MET A 1 13.73 -1.70 2.84
CA MET A 1 13.15 -1.79 1.48
C MET A 1 12.76 -0.39 1.06
N ASP A 2 13.14 0.03 -0.14
CA ASP A 2 12.83 1.37 -0.63
C ASP A 2 11.38 1.48 -1.13
N PHE A 3 10.96 2.72 -1.37
CA PHE A 3 9.60 3.01 -1.84
C PHE A 3 9.27 2.28 -3.14
N GLY A 4 10.17 2.34 -4.13
CA GLY A 4 9.91 1.76 -5.45
C GLY A 4 9.69 0.26 -5.40
N THR A 5 10.55 -0.45 -4.68
CA THR A 5 10.44 -1.90 -4.52
C THR A 5 9.17 -2.27 -3.76
N ARG A 6 8.84 -1.52 -2.70
CA ARG A 6 7.64 -1.75 -1.92
C ARG A 6 6.37 -1.51 -2.74
N LEU A 7 6.35 -0.42 -3.51
CA LEU A 7 5.24 -0.12 -4.41
C LEU A 7 5.02 -1.24 -5.42
N LYS A 8 6.09 -1.70 -6.05
CA LYS A 8 6.02 -2.79 -7.03
C LYS A 8 5.47 -4.07 -6.39
N ASN A 9 5.93 -4.40 -5.19
CA ASN A 9 5.46 -5.59 -4.48
C ASN A 9 3.97 -5.47 -4.14
N LEU A 10 3.52 -4.33 -3.61
CA LEU A 10 2.11 -4.10 -3.30
C LEU A 10 1.25 -4.17 -4.55
N ARG A 11 1.71 -3.56 -5.65
CA ARG A 11 0.99 -3.61 -6.92
C ARG A 11 0.80 -5.05 -7.40
N LYS A 12 1.87 -5.84 -7.39
CA LYS A 12 1.83 -7.24 -7.83
C LYS A 12 0.95 -8.10 -6.92
N GLN A 13 1.01 -7.90 -5.61
CA GLN A 13 0.16 -8.60 -4.65
C GLN A 13 -1.32 -8.30 -4.89
N ALA A 14 -1.63 -7.07 -5.33
CA ALA A 14 -3.00 -6.67 -5.66
C ALA A 14 -3.43 -7.13 -7.06
N GLY A 15 -2.55 -7.78 -7.83
CA GLY A 15 -2.86 -8.26 -9.17
C GLY A 15 -2.97 -7.14 -10.22
N LEU A 16 -2.36 -5.99 -9.97
CA LEU A 16 -2.46 -4.83 -10.86
C LEU A 16 -1.24 -4.73 -11.78
N THR A 17 -1.51 -4.37 -13.04
CA THR A 17 -0.45 -3.93 -13.95
C THR A 17 -0.06 -2.49 -13.65
N GLN A 18 1.09 -2.05 -14.15
CA GLN A 18 1.48 -0.64 -14.06
C GLN A 18 0.43 0.28 -14.69
N GLN A 19 -0.14 -0.11 -15.81
CA GLN A 19 -1.18 0.66 -16.50
C GLN A 19 -2.45 0.77 -15.65
N GLN A 20 -2.87 -0.32 -15.04
CA GLN A 20 -4.05 -0.31 -14.18
C GLN A 20 -3.87 0.60 -12.97
N LEU A 21 -2.69 0.54 -12.33
CA LEU A 21 -2.39 1.43 -11.22
C LEU A 21 -2.34 2.88 -11.68
N ALA A 22 -1.72 3.15 -12.83
CA ALA A 22 -1.65 4.50 -13.39
C ALA A 22 -3.04 5.11 -13.58
N ILE A 23 -3.98 4.34 -14.10
CA ILE A 23 -5.36 4.78 -14.28
C ILE A 23 -5.99 5.17 -12.93
N GLN A 24 -5.80 4.35 -11.90
CA GLN A 24 -6.34 4.64 -10.57
C GLN A 24 -5.73 5.89 -9.94
N LEU A 25 -4.47 6.18 -10.27
CA LEU A 25 -3.77 7.36 -9.75
C LEU A 25 -3.98 8.61 -10.60
N GLY A 26 -4.54 8.48 -11.79
CA GLY A 26 -4.69 9.61 -12.73
C GLY A 26 -3.36 10.06 -13.31
N ILE A 27 -2.40 9.16 -13.47
CA ILE A 27 -1.07 9.44 -14.04
C ILE A 27 -0.78 8.47 -15.18
N THR A 28 0.38 8.61 -15.81
CA THR A 28 0.78 7.71 -16.90
C THR A 28 1.50 6.47 -16.38
N LYS A 29 1.46 5.41 -17.18
CA LYS A 29 2.23 4.19 -16.94
C LYS A 29 3.72 4.49 -16.73
N SER A 30 4.27 5.40 -17.52
CA SER A 30 5.68 5.79 -17.43
C SER A 30 6.03 6.34 -16.06
N VAL A 31 5.14 7.14 -15.46
CA VAL A 31 5.36 7.71 -14.13
C VAL A 31 5.34 6.62 -13.07
N VAL A 32 4.44 5.63 -13.17
CA VAL A 32 4.45 4.47 -12.26
C VAL A 32 5.79 3.74 -12.38
N SER A 33 6.27 3.52 -13.59
CA SER A 33 7.57 2.88 -13.82
C SER A 33 8.71 3.67 -13.16
N PHE A 34 8.71 5.01 -13.30
CA PHE A 34 9.72 5.87 -12.65
C PHE A 34 9.68 5.74 -11.13
N TYR A 35 8.50 5.64 -10.53
CA TYR A 35 8.38 5.44 -9.09
C TYR A 35 8.98 4.09 -8.67
N GLU A 36 8.66 3.02 -9.39
CA GLU A 36 9.15 1.67 -9.07
C GLU A 36 10.66 1.54 -9.25
N LEU A 37 11.23 2.30 -10.17
CA LEU A 37 12.68 2.33 -10.42
C LEU A 37 13.42 3.34 -9.54
N GLN A 38 12.74 4.04 -8.65
CA GLN A 38 13.32 5.09 -7.79
C GLN A 38 13.89 6.26 -8.59
N GLU A 39 13.42 6.48 -9.81
CA GLU A 39 13.84 7.59 -10.65
C GLU A 39 13.04 8.86 -10.38
N ARG A 40 11.91 8.73 -9.68
CA ARG A 40 11.02 9.83 -9.34
C ARG A 40 10.33 9.55 -8.01
N SER A 41 10.14 10.59 -7.22
CA SER A 41 9.39 10.50 -5.95
C SER A 41 7.95 10.95 -6.16
N PRO A 42 6.98 10.32 -5.48
CA PRO A 42 5.58 10.73 -5.61
C PRO A 42 5.33 12.05 -4.89
N SER A 43 4.36 12.83 -5.39
CA SER A 43 3.84 13.98 -4.66
C SER A 43 3.08 13.50 -3.42
N PRO A 44 2.86 14.39 -2.43
CA PRO A 44 2.02 14.04 -1.28
C PRO A 44 0.64 13.55 -1.67
N GLU A 45 0.02 14.13 -2.71
CA GLU A 45 -1.29 13.70 -3.19
C GLU A 45 -1.28 12.27 -3.73
N VAL A 46 -0.28 11.93 -4.53
CA VAL A 46 -0.13 10.56 -5.05
C VAL A 46 0.16 9.59 -3.93
N LEU A 47 0.99 9.98 -2.98
CA LEU A 47 1.31 9.14 -1.82
C LEU A 47 0.06 8.81 -1.00
N ILE A 48 -0.81 9.79 -0.76
CA ILE A 48 -2.08 9.59 -0.06
C ILE A 48 -2.97 8.62 -0.84
N LYS A 49 -3.07 8.78 -2.16
CA LYS A 49 -3.84 7.86 -3.00
C LYS A 49 -3.31 6.44 -2.94
N LEU A 50 -2.00 6.27 -2.98
CA LEU A 50 -1.36 4.95 -2.89
C LEU A 50 -1.65 4.29 -1.54
N ALA A 51 -1.54 5.04 -0.46
CA ALA A 51 -1.85 4.54 0.88
C ALA A 51 -3.30 4.04 0.96
N SER A 52 -4.23 4.79 0.37
CA SER A 52 -5.65 4.42 0.32
C SER A 52 -5.89 3.18 -0.55
N ILE A 53 -5.29 3.12 -1.73
CA ILE A 53 -5.47 1.99 -2.66
C ILE A 53 -4.99 0.68 -2.03
N PHE A 54 -3.84 0.69 -1.37
CA PHE A 54 -3.22 -0.51 -0.81
C PHE A 54 -3.53 -0.73 0.66
N HIS A 55 -4.34 0.14 1.29
CA HIS A 55 -4.71 0.04 2.70
C HIS A 55 -3.49 -0.07 3.63
N VAL A 56 -2.48 0.72 3.37
CA VAL A 56 -1.26 0.81 4.16
C VAL A 56 -1.00 2.25 4.57
N SER A 57 -0.12 2.46 5.55
CA SER A 57 0.28 3.82 5.94
C SER A 57 1.27 4.42 4.94
N ALA A 58 1.32 5.75 4.86
CA ALA A 58 2.33 6.45 4.08
C ALA A 58 3.74 6.14 4.61
N ASP A 59 3.90 6.02 5.92
CA ASP A 59 5.18 5.68 6.55
C ASP A 59 5.67 4.31 6.08
N TYR A 60 4.78 3.34 5.99
CA TYR A 60 5.11 2.01 5.47
C TYR A 60 5.58 2.10 4.01
N LEU A 61 4.84 2.85 3.18
CA LEU A 61 5.20 3.05 1.77
C LEU A 61 6.59 3.68 1.62
N LEU A 62 6.89 4.66 2.46
CA LEU A 62 8.17 5.38 2.42
C LEU A 62 9.33 4.61 3.07
N GLY A 63 9.05 3.46 3.68
CA GLY A 63 10.08 2.68 4.36
C GLY A 63 10.47 3.22 5.73
N LEU A 64 9.70 4.16 6.28
CA LEU A 64 9.95 4.74 7.60
C LEU A 64 9.45 3.85 8.74
N ASP A 65 8.49 2.98 8.46
CA ASP A 65 7.94 2.02 9.41
C ASP A 65 8.01 0.63 8.76
N THR A 66 8.69 -0.29 9.41
CA THR A 66 8.82 -1.67 8.92
C THR A 66 7.62 -2.54 9.29
N ARG A 67 6.76 -2.05 10.18
CA ARG A 67 5.55 -2.78 10.57
C ARG A 67 4.50 -2.66 9.48
N GLU A 68 4.02 -3.78 9.02
CA GLU A 68 2.90 -3.80 8.08
C GLU A 68 1.60 -3.56 8.85
N THR A 69 0.80 -2.62 8.39
CA THR A 69 -0.48 -2.30 8.98
C THR A 69 -1.60 -2.52 7.97
N ILE A 70 -2.79 -2.83 8.47
CA ILE A 70 -3.98 -2.99 7.64
C ILE A 70 -4.99 -1.95 8.10
N ASP A 71 -5.53 -1.19 7.13
CA ASP A 71 -6.56 -0.20 7.41
C ASP A 71 -7.90 -0.92 7.61
N VAL A 72 -8.49 -0.75 8.78
CA VAL A 72 -9.80 -1.31 9.14
C VAL A 72 -10.85 -0.23 9.37
N SER A 73 -10.58 1.00 8.95
CA SER A 73 -11.44 2.15 9.24
C SER A 73 -12.82 2.07 8.59
N ASP A 74 -12.96 1.29 7.51
CA ASP A 74 -14.23 1.07 6.81
C ASP A 74 -15.00 -0.16 7.32
N LEU A 75 -14.47 -0.87 8.30
CA LEU A 75 -15.12 -2.04 8.89
C LEU A 75 -15.92 -1.64 10.13
N ASP A 76 -17.00 -2.38 10.41
CA ASP A 76 -17.74 -2.18 11.64
C ASP A 76 -17.00 -2.79 12.84
N GLU A 77 -17.50 -2.50 14.04
CA GLU A 77 -16.86 -2.92 15.29
C GLU A 77 -16.75 -4.44 15.40
N LYS A 78 -17.75 -5.17 14.93
CA LYS A 78 -17.76 -6.65 14.93
C LYS A 78 -16.65 -7.20 14.04
N ASP A 79 -16.50 -6.65 12.85
CA ASP A 79 -15.48 -7.10 11.89
C ASP A 79 -14.08 -6.76 12.37
N ILE A 80 -13.90 -5.56 12.94
CA ILE A 80 -12.62 -5.18 13.57
C ILE A 80 -12.24 -6.16 14.66
N GLN A 81 -13.20 -6.54 15.52
CA GLN A 81 -12.95 -7.49 16.58
C GLN A 81 -12.58 -8.88 16.06
N ALA A 82 -13.23 -9.33 14.98
CA ALA A 82 -12.90 -10.59 14.33
C ALA A 82 -11.45 -10.58 13.79
N VAL A 83 -11.04 -9.51 13.14
CA VAL A 83 -9.68 -9.35 12.62
C VAL A 83 -8.68 -9.38 13.79
N ARG A 84 -8.96 -8.65 14.86
CA ARG A 84 -8.10 -8.58 16.04
C ARG A 84 -7.92 -9.96 16.67
N THR A 85 -9.01 -10.72 16.81
CA THR A 85 -8.98 -12.08 17.37
C THR A 85 -8.14 -13.01 16.49
N LEU A 86 -8.29 -12.91 15.17
CA LEU A 86 -7.50 -13.72 14.23
C LEU A 86 -6.01 -13.43 14.36
N VAL A 87 -5.63 -12.15 14.42
CA VAL A 87 -4.22 -11.75 14.56
C VAL A 87 -3.65 -12.29 15.88
N GLU A 88 -4.39 -12.19 16.97
CA GLU A 88 -3.96 -12.72 18.26
C GLU A 88 -3.74 -14.22 18.23
N ARG A 89 -4.64 -14.96 17.58
CA ARG A 89 -4.49 -16.41 17.41
C ARG A 89 -3.25 -16.79 16.62
N LEU A 90 -2.98 -16.05 15.54
CA LEU A 90 -1.81 -16.31 14.70
C LEU A 90 -0.50 -16.03 15.47
N ARG A 91 -0.50 -15.02 16.33
CA ARG A 91 0.66 -14.70 17.16
C ARG A 91 0.92 -15.72 18.27
N ALA A 92 -0.12 -16.42 18.72
CA ALA A 92 -0.03 -17.39 19.80
C ALA A 92 0.56 -18.74 19.37
N LYS A 93 0.85 -18.94 18.11
CA LYS A 93 1.43 -20.19 17.58
C LYS A 93 2.89 -20.34 17.92
#